data_e906d1bbc437f4752b96b78513f341a5
#
_entry.id   e906d1bbc437f4752b96b78513f341a5
#
_cell.length_a   1.000
_cell.length_b   1.000
_cell.length_c   1.000
_cell.angle_alpha   90.00
_cell.angle_beta   90.00
_cell.angle_gamma   90.00
#
_symmetry.space_group_name_H-M   'P 1'
#
loop_
_entity.id
_entity.type
_entity.pdbx_description
1 polymer ?
#
loop_
_entity_poly.entity_id
_entity_poly.type
_entity_poly.pdbx_seq_one_letter_code
_entity_poly.pdbx_strand_id
1 'polypeptide(L)'
;MWRETKILLIDDDSTRRRDLAVVLNFLGEDNLPCTSADWQQVVEPLSSSREVLCVLVGAVDAPGTLLGLLKTVATWDEFLPVLLLGDISSGDLPEDLRRRVLSNLEMPPSYSQLLDSLHRAQVYREMYDQARERGRQREPNLFRSLVGTSRAIQHVRQMMQQVADTDASVLITGEFGIGMEVVARNLHYHSKRRDAPF
;
A
#
# COMPACT_ATOMS: atom_id res chain seq x y z
N MET A 1 17.97 -3.56 5.25
CA MET A 1 17.79 -2.38 4.38
C MET A 1 16.31 -2.34 4.03
N TRP A 2 15.57 -1.42 4.64
CA TRP A 2 14.13 -1.28 4.49
C TRP A 2 13.82 -0.94 3.04
N ARG A 3 13.03 -1.75 2.35
CA ARG A 3 12.48 -1.34 1.06
C ARG A 3 11.34 -0.36 1.34
N GLU A 4 11.61 0.91 1.19
CA GLU A 4 10.57 1.93 1.10
C GLU A 4 9.77 1.65 -0.16
N THR A 5 8.57 1.11 -0.01
CA THR A 5 7.69 0.91 -1.15
C THR A 5 7.01 2.23 -1.47
N LYS A 6 6.82 2.50 -2.75
CA LYS A 6 6.24 3.73 -3.27
C LYS A 6 4.83 3.47 -3.79
N ILE A 7 4.01 4.48 -3.80
CA ILE A 7 2.69 4.44 -4.41
C ILE A 7 2.78 5.06 -5.79
N LEU A 8 2.43 4.32 -6.83
CA LEU A 8 2.34 4.86 -8.19
C LEU A 8 1.01 5.59 -8.34
N LEU A 9 1.05 6.92 -8.52
CA LEU A 9 -0.13 7.76 -8.65
C LEU A 9 -0.29 8.20 -10.10
N ILE A 10 -1.21 7.56 -10.82
CA ILE A 10 -1.50 7.84 -12.22
C ILE A 10 -2.79 8.66 -12.30
N ASP A 11 -2.69 9.90 -12.73
CA ASP A 11 -3.84 10.79 -12.90
C ASP A 11 -3.52 11.86 -13.94
N ASP A 12 -4.34 11.97 -14.99
CA ASP A 12 -4.12 12.95 -16.04
C ASP A 12 -4.56 14.38 -15.62
N ASP A 13 -5.42 14.52 -14.59
CA ASP A 13 -5.71 15.80 -13.96
C ASP A 13 -4.52 16.26 -13.09
N SER A 14 -3.83 17.27 -13.56
CA SER A 14 -2.62 17.79 -12.92
C SER A 14 -2.86 18.38 -11.53
N THR A 15 -4.04 18.98 -11.28
CA THR A 15 -4.40 19.57 -9.99
C THR A 15 -4.65 18.46 -8.97
N ARG A 16 -5.50 17.50 -9.32
CA ARG A 16 -5.83 16.38 -8.48
C ARG A 16 -4.61 15.52 -8.16
N ARG A 17 -3.77 15.23 -9.18
CA ARG A 17 -2.51 14.49 -9.00
C ARG A 17 -1.59 15.16 -7.99
N ARG A 18 -1.42 16.48 -8.07
CA ARG A 18 -0.60 17.24 -7.12
C ARG A 18 -1.18 17.22 -5.72
N ASP A 19 -2.48 17.44 -5.57
CA ASP A 19 -3.14 17.48 -4.27
C ASP A 19 -3.09 16.11 -3.57
N LEU A 20 -3.31 15.03 -4.31
CA LEU A 20 -3.17 13.66 -3.80
C LEU A 20 -1.73 13.32 -3.42
N ALA A 21 -0.75 13.76 -4.20
CA ALA A 21 0.67 13.57 -3.86
C ALA A 21 1.02 14.27 -2.54
N VAL A 22 0.48 15.47 -2.28
CA VAL A 22 0.66 16.17 -1.00
C VAL A 22 0.01 15.39 0.14
N VAL A 23 -1.20 14.87 -0.05
CA VAL A 23 -1.88 14.04 0.95
C VAL A 23 -1.09 12.78 1.27
N LEU A 24 -0.60 12.06 0.26
CA LEU A 24 0.22 10.86 0.44
C LEU A 24 1.52 11.16 1.18
N ASN A 25 2.22 12.22 0.82
CA ASN A 25 3.42 12.67 1.54
C ASN A 25 3.12 13.04 3.01
N PHE A 26 1.98 13.68 3.27
CA PHE A 26 1.56 13.98 4.64
C PHE A 26 1.30 12.70 5.46
N LEU A 27 0.80 11.66 4.81
CA LEU A 27 0.62 10.33 5.41
C LEU A 27 1.95 9.58 5.63
N GLY A 28 3.06 10.12 5.13
CA GLY A 28 4.37 9.48 5.18
C GLY A 28 4.55 8.37 4.13
N GLU A 29 3.71 8.38 3.08
CA GLU A 29 3.80 7.45 1.97
C GLU A 29 4.56 8.08 0.80
N ASP A 30 5.67 7.46 0.41
CA ASP A 30 6.39 7.85 -0.79
C ASP A 30 5.55 7.57 -2.02
N ASN A 31 5.49 8.53 -2.94
CA ASN A 31 4.69 8.39 -4.14
C ASN A 31 5.41 8.83 -5.40
N LEU A 32 4.98 8.27 -6.52
CA LEU A 32 5.45 8.55 -7.88
C LEU A 32 4.28 9.11 -8.70
N PRO A 33 4.06 10.43 -8.67
CA PRO A 33 3.00 11.06 -9.43
C PRO A 33 3.36 11.13 -10.92
N CYS A 34 2.46 10.64 -11.79
CA CYS A 34 2.65 10.58 -13.23
C CYS A 34 1.31 10.67 -13.99
N THR A 35 1.39 10.76 -15.29
CA THR A 35 0.24 10.67 -16.19
C THR A 35 0.08 9.25 -16.74
N SER A 36 -1.05 8.99 -17.38
CA SER A 36 -1.26 7.72 -18.11
C SER A 36 -0.28 7.52 -19.27
N ALA A 37 0.32 8.59 -19.77
CA ALA A 37 1.26 8.55 -20.90
C ALA A 37 2.71 8.31 -20.48
N ASP A 38 3.13 8.79 -19.31
CA ASP A 38 4.54 8.79 -18.87
C ASP A 38 4.88 7.85 -17.69
N TRP A 39 3.89 7.15 -17.13
CA TRP A 39 4.09 6.29 -15.97
C TRP A 39 5.21 5.25 -16.14
N GLN A 40 5.39 4.71 -17.36
CA GLN A 40 6.44 3.72 -17.64
C GLN A 40 7.84 4.33 -17.48
N GLN A 41 8.03 5.58 -17.90
CA GLN A 41 9.30 6.30 -17.73
C GLN A 41 9.58 6.58 -16.24
N VAL A 42 8.51 6.85 -15.47
CA VAL A 42 8.63 7.14 -14.03
C VAL A 42 9.02 5.88 -13.23
N VAL A 43 8.61 4.70 -13.66
CA VAL A 43 8.99 3.44 -13.00
C VAL A 43 10.27 2.81 -13.54
N GLU A 44 10.80 3.27 -14.68
CA GLU A 44 12.02 2.75 -15.30
C GLU A 44 13.24 2.77 -14.35
N PRO A 45 13.46 3.83 -13.52
CA PRO A 45 14.58 3.85 -12.59
C PRO A 45 14.47 2.85 -11.41
N LEU A 46 13.32 2.22 -11.23
CA LEU A 46 13.12 1.25 -10.14
C LEU A 46 13.84 -0.06 -10.48
N SER A 47 14.52 -0.61 -9.49
CA SER A 47 15.20 -1.91 -9.64
C SER A 47 14.22 -3.08 -9.81
N SER A 48 12.99 -2.92 -9.31
CA SER A 48 11.95 -3.94 -9.37
C SER A 48 10.56 -3.32 -9.18
N SER A 49 9.55 -3.89 -9.82
CA SER A 49 8.13 -3.56 -9.57
C SER A 49 7.72 -3.77 -8.10
N ARG A 50 8.50 -4.54 -7.34
CA ARG A 50 8.28 -4.76 -5.90
C ARG A 50 8.51 -3.52 -5.04
N GLU A 51 9.17 -2.49 -5.58
CA GLU A 51 9.31 -1.20 -4.92
C GLU A 51 8.00 -0.39 -4.95
N VAL A 52 7.02 -0.83 -5.74
CA VAL A 52 5.69 -0.22 -5.79
C VAL A 52 4.70 -1.05 -5.00
N LEU A 53 4.05 -0.42 -4.03
CA LEU A 53 3.04 -1.03 -3.18
C LEU A 53 1.74 -1.27 -3.94
N CYS A 54 1.23 -0.22 -4.55
CA CYS A 54 -0.02 -0.21 -5.31
C CYS A 54 -0.01 0.90 -6.34
N VAL A 55 -0.99 0.84 -7.23
CA VAL A 55 -1.28 1.91 -8.18
C VAL A 55 -2.59 2.60 -7.78
N LEU A 56 -2.55 3.92 -7.61
CA LEU A 56 -3.74 4.77 -7.56
C LEU A 56 -4.02 5.30 -8.96
N VAL A 57 -5.20 5.04 -9.49
CA VAL A 57 -5.59 5.47 -10.84
C VAL A 57 -6.77 6.43 -10.76
N GLY A 58 -6.55 7.66 -11.17
CA GLY A 58 -7.57 8.70 -11.32
C GLY A 58 -8.08 8.83 -12.76
N ALA A 59 -8.27 10.08 -13.25
CA ALA A 59 -8.67 10.31 -14.63
C ALA A 59 -7.62 9.78 -15.62
N VAL A 60 -8.11 9.20 -16.68
CA VAL A 60 -7.31 8.73 -17.81
C VAL A 60 -7.89 9.32 -19.09
N ASP A 61 -7.22 10.34 -19.61
CA ASP A 61 -7.68 11.11 -20.79
C ASP A 61 -7.16 10.54 -22.11
N ALA A 62 -6.23 9.57 -22.04
CA ALA A 62 -5.57 9.05 -23.21
C ALA A 62 -6.46 8.11 -24.05
N PRO A 63 -6.24 8.05 -25.39
CA PRO A 63 -7.02 7.22 -26.32
C PRO A 63 -6.76 5.71 -26.16
N GLY A 64 -6.56 5.24 -24.98
CA GLY A 64 -6.32 3.83 -24.66
C GLY A 64 -7.23 3.32 -23.57
N THR A 65 -8.10 4.14 -23.03
CA THR A 65 -9.02 3.78 -21.97
C THR A 65 -8.34 3.27 -20.68
N LEU A 66 -9.00 3.37 -19.59
CA LEU A 66 -8.61 2.74 -18.31
C LEU A 66 -8.22 1.25 -18.50
N LEU A 67 -8.95 0.54 -19.35
CA LEU A 67 -8.69 -0.86 -19.67
C LEU A 67 -7.28 -1.08 -20.28
N GLY A 68 -6.87 -0.20 -21.21
CA GLY A 68 -5.54 -0.26 -21.81
C GLY A 68 -4.43 -0.02 -20.80
N LEU A 69 -4.59 1.00 -19.96
CA LEU A 69 -3.67 1.31 -18.87
C LEU A 69 -3.55 0.13 -17.90
N LEU A 70 -4.66 -0.41 -17.44
CA LEU A 70 -4.65 -1.54 -16.50
C LEU A 70 -4.01 -2.80 -17.09
N LYS A 71 -4.18 -3.06 -18.38
CA LYS A 71 -3.50 -4.15 -19.07
C LYS A 71 -1.98 -3.96 -19.10
N THR A 72 -1.51 -2.75 -19.40
CA THR A 72 -0.07 -2.47 -19.45
C THR A 72 0.55 -2.52 -18.05
N VAL A 73 -0.13 -1.99 -17.04
CA VAL A 73 0.28 -2.12 -15.64
C VAL A 73 0.30 -3.61 -15.22
N ALA A 74 -0.68 -4.39 -15.65
CA ALA A 74 -0.76 -5.82 -15.39
C ALA A 74 0.37 -6.62 -16.04
N THR A 75 0.83 -6.18 -17.22
CA THR A 75 1.97 -6.78 -17.91
C THR A 75 3.28 -6.45 -17.21
N TRP A 76 3.39 -5.25 -16.64
CA TRP A 76 4.57 -4.84 -15.88
C TRP A 76 4.67 -5.56 -14.53
N ASP A 77 3.56 -5.68 -13.80
CA ASP A 77 3.46 -6.50 -12.60
C ASP A 77 2.07 -7.13 -12.46
N GLU A 78 2.04 -8.44 -12.61
CA GLU A 78 0.82 -9.25 -12.53
C GLU A 78 0.11 -9.16 -11.18
N PHE A 79 0.82 -8.84 -10.09
CA PHE A 79 0.30 -8.82 -8.71
C PHE A 79 0.22 -7.43 -8.10
N LEU A 80 0.33 -6.39 -8.90
CA LEU A 80 0.22 -5.02 -8.41
C LEU A 80 -1.27 -4.67 -8.16
N PRO A 81 -1.66 -4.36 -6.91
CA PRO A 81 -3.04 -3.99 -6.62
C PRO A 81 -3.35 -2.59 -7.13
N VAL A 82 -4.59 -2.40 -7.54
CA VAL A 82 -5.11 -1.15 -8.11
C VAL A 82 -6.16 -0.55 -7.17
N LEU A 83 -6.05 0.74 -6.92
CA LEU A 83 -7.04 1.56 -6.24
C LEU A 83 -7.55 2.60 -7.26
N LEU A 84 -8.85 2.60 -7.54
CA LEU A 84 -9.46 3.57 -8.44
C LEU A 84 -9.90 4.81 -7.66
N LEU A 85 -9.82 5.97 -8.28
CA LEU A 85 -10.17 7.27 -7.69
C LEU A 85 -11.29 7.93 -8.49
N GLY A 86 -12.37 8.28 -7.81
CA GLY A 86 -13.53 8.93 -8.42
C GLY A 86 -14.56 7.92 -8.92
N ASP A 87 -15.51 8.42 -9.70
CA ASP A 87 -16.62 7.63 -10.21
C ASP A 87 -16.22 6.81 -11.45
N ILE A 88 -15.27 5.89 -11.23
CA ILE A 88 -14.78 4.98 -12.27
C ILE A 88 -15.51 3.64 -12.12
N SER A 89 -16.32 3.28 -13.12
CA SER A 89 -17.01 2.01 -13.13
C SER A 89 -16.03 0.84 -13.36
N SER A 90 -15.86 0.02 -12.34
CA SER A 90 -15.11 -1.24 -12.46
C SER A 90 -15.93 -2.37 -13.09
N GLY A 91 -17.23 -2.15 -13.34
CA GLY A 91 -18.16 -3.17 -13.84
C GLY A 91 -17.84 -3.68 -15.22
N ASP A 92 -17.27 -2.85 -16.07
CA ASP A 92 -16.93 -3.16 -17.47
C ASP A 92 -15.53 -3.79 -17.62
N LEU A 93 -14.80 -3.97 -16.51
CA LEU A 93 -13.47 -4.58 -16.54
C LEU A 93 -13.56 -6.11 -16.64
N PRO A 94 -12.68 -6.77 -17.42
CA PRO A 94 -12.49 -8.21 -17.40
C PRO A 94 -12.23 -8.72 -15.98
N GLU A 95 -12.66 -9.95 -15.71
CA GLU A 95 -12.63 -10.51 -14.34
C GLU A 95 -11.21 -10.57 -13.76
N ASP A 96 -10.19 -10.84 -14.56
CA ASP A 96 -8.78 -10.88 -14.19
C ASP A 96 -8.26 -9.51 -13.73
N LEU A 97 -8.68 -8.42 -14.37
CA LEU A 97 -8.34 -7.05 -13.96
C LEU A 97 -9.20 -6.58 -12.79
N ARG A 98 -10.48 -6.94 -12.77
CA ARG A 98 -11.39 -6.58 -11.69
C ARG A 98 -10.93 -7.13 -10.33
N ARG A 99 -10.36 -8.33 -10.28
CA ARG A 99 -9.82 -8.93 -9.04
C ARG A 99 -8.64 -8.16 -8.46
N ARG A 100 -7.98 -7.32 -9.24
CA ARG A 100 -6.86 -6.48 -8.80
C ARG A 100 -7.30 -5.13 -8.28
N VAL A 101 -8.52 -4.71 -8.65
CA VAL A 101 -9.11 -3.49 -8.12
C VAL A 101 -9.62 -3.76 -6.72
N LEU A 102 -8.86 -3.30 -5.72
CA LEU A 102 -9.16 -3.57 -4.32
C LEU A 102 -10.19 -2.60 -3.75
N SER A 103 -10.23 -1.38 -4.26
CA SER A 103 -11.22 -0.38 -3.85
C SER A 103 -11.42 0.68 -4.93
N ASN A 104 -12.60 1.30 -4.88
CA ASN A 104 -12.92 2.52 -5.59
C ASN A 104 -13.18 3.61 -4.55
N LEU A 105 -12.35 4.65 -4.57
CA LEU A 105 -12.36 5.75 -3.61
C LEU A 105 -13.12 6.93 -4.19
N GLU A 106 -14.11 7.42 -3.48
CA GLU A 106 -14.79 8.68 -3.82
C GLU A 106 -13.80 9.86 -3.77
N MET A 107 -14.07 10.88 -4.57
CA MET A 107 -13.22 12.08 -4.59
C MET A 107 -13.93 13.29 -3.98
N PRO A 108 -13.28 13.99 -3.06
CA PRO A 108 -11.99 13.72 -2.41
C PRO A 108 -12.07 12.51 -1.46
N PRO A 109 -11.02 11.65 -1.42
CA PRO A 109 -11.06 10.48 -0.55
C PRO A 109 -11.01 10.91 0.92
N SER A 110 -11.84 10.29 1.75
CA SER A 110 -11.72 10.48 3.19
C SER A 110 -10.43 9.83 3.71
N TYR A 111 -9.87 10.42 4.75
CA TYR A 111 -8.65 9.92 5.39
C TYR A 111 -8.74 8.43 5.76
N SER A 112 -9.84 8.02 6.38
CA SER A 112 -10.05 6.62 6.79
C SER A 112 -10.15 5.67 5.61
N GLN A 113 -10.88 6.05 4.54
CA GLN A 113 -11.01 5.22 3.34
C GLN A 113 -9.69 5.05 2.61
N LEU A 114 -8.89 6.12 2.50
CA LEU A 114 -7.57 6.05 1.87
C LEU A 114 -6.63 5.13 2.64
N LEU A 115 -6.53 5.28 3.97
CA LEU A 115 -5.72 4.43 4.81
C LEU A 115 -6.13 2.96 4.75
N ASP A 116 -7.43 2.69 4.84
CA ASP A 116 -7.97 1.33 4.79
C ASP A 116 -7.62 0.66 3.44
N SER A 117 -7.73 1.42 2.35
CA SER A 117 -7.40 0.95 1.01
C SER A 117 -5.91 0.68 0.83
N LEU A 118 -5.04 1.55 1.38
CA LEU A 118 -3.59 1.33 1.37
C LEU A 118 -3.21 0.12 2.21
N HIS A 119 -3.85 -0.05 3.36
CA HIS A 119 -3.64 -1.24 4.19
C HIS A 119 -4.06 -2.53 3.47
N ARG A 120 -5.22 -2.55 2.81
CA ARG A 120 -5.65 -3.68 1.98
C ARG A 120 -4.66 -3.99 0.86
N ALA A 121 -4.14 -2.94 0.20
CA ALA A 121 -3.13 -3.10 -0.84
C ALA A 121 -1.85 -3.73 -0.29
N GLN A 122 -1.43 -3.35 0.90
CA GLN A 122 -0.28 -3.94 1.57
C GLN A 122 -0.49 -5.42 1.87
N VAL A 123 -1.61 -5.78 2.50
CA VAL A 123 -1.94 -7.18 2.81
C VAL A 123 -2.01 -8.02 1.53
N TYR A 124 -2.65 -7.50 0.48
CA TYR A 124 -2.71 -8.15 -0.82
C TYR A 124 -1.30 -8.42 -1.38
N ARG A 125 -0.44 -7.40 -1.37
CA ARG A 125 0.94 -7.49 -1.86
C ARG A 125 1.76 -8.53 -1.09
N GLU A 126 1.65 -8.52 0.23
CA GLU A 126 2.36 -9.47 1.09
C GLU A 126 1.92 -10.93 0.85
N MET A 127 0.63 -11.17 0.67
CA MET A 127 0.11 -12.50 0.37
C MET A 127 0.70 -13.08 -0.93
N TYR A 128 0.81 -12.26 -1.98
CA TYR A 128 1.37 -12.70 -3.27
C TYR A 128 2.89 -12.83 -3.23
N ASP A 129 3.56 -11.97 -2.49
CA ASP A 129 4.99 -12.08 -2.28
C ASP A 129 5.38 -13.35 -1.52
N GLN A 130 4.62 -13.73 -0.52
CA GLN A 130 4.79 -15.00 0.21
C GLN A 130 4.52 -16.23 -0.67
N ALA A 131 3.53 -16.17 -1.56
CA ALA A 131 3.26 -17.25 -2.50
C ALA A 131 4.41 -17.48 -3.49
N ARG A 132 5.12 -16.42 -3.90
CA ARG A 132 6.29 -16.48 -4.80
C ARG A 132 7.58 -16.95 -4.11
N GLU A 133 7.72 -16.74 -2.81
CA GLU A 133 8.98 -16.94 -2.07
C GLU A 133 8.94 -18.07 -1.04
N ARG A 134 8.29 -19.18 -1.36
CA ARG A 134 8.48 -20.42 -0.60
C ARG A 134 9.95 -20.86 -0.65
N GLY A 135 10.80 -20.15 0.07
CA GLY A 135 12.23 -20.49 0.16
C GLY A 135 13.18 -19.35 0.55
N ARG A 136 12.76 -18.10 0.63
CA ARG A 136 13.63 -17.02 1.12
C ARG A 136 12.94 -16.27 2.27
N GLN A 137 13.57 -16.28 3.44
CA GLN A 137 13.18 -15.46 4.60
C GLN A 137 13.22 -13.99 4.18
N ARG A 138 12.04 -13.35 4.17
CA ARG A 138 11.93 -11.89 4.08
C ARG A 138 11.75 -11.33 5.48
N GLU A 139 12.49 -10.28 5.76
CA GLU A 139 12.11 -9.37 6.83
C GLU A 139 10.80 -8.67 6.42
N PRO A 140 9.69 -8.89 7.11
CA PRO A 140 8.45 -8.21 6.81
C PRO A 140 8.62 -6.71 7.08
N ASN A 141 7.95 -5.87 6.31
CA ASN A 141 7.76 -4.44 6.63
C ASN A 141 6.83 -4.36 7.86
N LEU A 142 7.43 -4.68 9.01
CA LEU A 142 6.78 -4.76 10.28
C LEU A 142 6.21 -3.38 10.63
N PHE A 143 4.89 -3.33 10.89
CA PHE A 143 4.25 -2.18 11.55
C PHE A 143 3.89 -0.98 10.66
N ARG A 144 3.70 -1.18 9.36
CA ARG A 144 3.27 -0.11 8.43
C ARG A 144 1.86 0.42 8.74
N SER A 145 1.01 -0.39 9.36
CA SER A 145 -0.30 0.02 9.87
C SER A 145 -0.24 1.01 11.03
N LEU A 146 0.92 1.18 11.67
CA LEU A 146 1.16 2.26 12.60
C LEU A 146 1.52 3.51 11.80
N VAL A 147 0.51 4.25 11.38
CA VAL A 147 0.67 5.48 10.61
C VAL A 147 1.27 6.59 11.46
N GLY A 148 2.23 7.31 10.90
CA GLY A 148 2.83 8.47 11.53
C GLY A 148 4.35 8.53 11.34
N THR A 149 4.86 9.75 11.20
CA THR A 149 6.29 10.06 11.04
C THR A 149 6.91 10.67 12.30
N SER A 150 6.13 10.84 13.38
CA SER A 150 6.64 11.39 14.63
C SER A 150 7.73 10.49 15.23
N ARG A 151 8.67 11.11 15.95
CA ARG A 151 9.73 10.36 16.66
C ARG A 151 9.17 9.32 17.63
N ALA A 152 8.01 9.60 18.24
CA ALA A 152 7.34 8.68 19.15
C ALA A 152 6.87 7.40 18.42
N ILE A 153 6.23 7.53 17.27
CA ILE A 153 5.78 6.39 16.46
C ILE A 153 6.97 5.60 15.91
N GLN A 154 8.02 6.27 15.46
CA GLN A 154 9.25 5.60 15.02
C GLN A 154 9.88 4.79 16.15
N HIS A 155 9.90 5.34 17.37
CA HIS A 155 10.41 4.62 18.54
C HIS A 155 9.55 3.40 18.91
N VAL A 156 8.21 3.52 18.85
CA VAL A 156 7.29 2.38 19.03
C VAL A 156 7.57 1.28 18.03
N ARG A 157 7.71 1.61 16.74
CA ARG A 157 8.06 0.63 15.68
C ARG A 157 9.38 -0.08 15.97
N GLN A 158 10.41 0.65 16.39
CA GLN A 158 11.70 0.07 16.74
C GLN A 158 11.59 -0.92 17.91
N MET A 159 10.86 -0.55 18.98
CA MET A 159 10.61 -1.45 20.12
C MET A 159 9.85 -2.71 19.68
N MET A 160 8.82 -2.55 18.84
CA MET A 160 8.06 -3.70 18.31
C MET A 160 8.95 -4.65 17.52
N GLN A 161 9.85 -4.13 16.70
CA GLN A 161 10.81 -4.94 15.95
C GLN A 161 11.73 -5.76 16.83
N GLN A 162 12.20 -5.18 17.94
CA GLN A 162 13.10 -5.87 18.87
C GLN A 162 12.43 -7.05 19.56
N VAL A 163 11.09 -7.00 19.76
CA VAL A 163 10.36 -8.02 20.54
C VAL A 163 9.58 -8.99 19.66
N ALA A 164 9.31 -8.68 18.40
CA ALA A 164 8.45 -9.48 17.51
C ALA A 164 8.91 -10.94 17.37
N ASP A 165 10.21 -11.17 17.27
CA ASP A 165 10.80 -12.50 17.11
C ASP A 165 11.15 -13.20 18.44
N THR A 166 10.81 -12.57 19.56
CA THR A 166 11.10 -13.09 20.89
C THR A 166 9.88 -13.73 21.54
N ASP A 167 10.07 -14.57 22.54
CA ASP A 167 9.00 -15.09 23.39
C ASP A 167 8.75 -14.23 24.65
N ALA A 168 9.21 -12.98 24.64
CA ALA A 168 9.03 -12.06 25.75
C ALA A 168 7.58 -11.63 25.92
N SER A 169 7.15 -11.46 27.18
CA SER A 169 5.87 -10.84 27.49
C SER A 169 5.95 -9.34 27.24
N VAL A 170 5.00 -8.79 26.49
CA VAL A 170 4.96 -7.37 26.12
C VAL A 170 3.78 -6.70 26.81
N LEU A 171 4.04 -5.64 27.57
CA LEU A 171 3.02 -4.77 28.14
C LEU A 171 2.90 -3.52 27.27
N ILE A 172 1.71 -3.28 26.73
CA ILE A 172 1.38 -2.10 25.93
C ILE A 172 0.55 -1.17 26.78
N THR A 173 1.03 0.05 27.00
CA THR A 173 0.35 1.07 27.79
C THR A 173 0.14 2.32 26.95
N GLY A 174 -0.99 3.00 27.17
CA GLY A 174 -1.31 4.24 26.47
C GLY A 174 -2.68 4.78 26.88
N GLU A 175 -3.02 5.96 26.39
CA GLU A 175 -4.34 6.56 26.60
C GLU A 175 -5.42 5.79 25.85
N PHE A 176 -6.66 5.90 26.30
CA PHE A 176 -7.79 5.27 25.62
C PHE A 176 -7.93 5.81 24.18
N GLY A 177 -8.08 4.92 23.22
CA GLY A 177 -8.25 5.29 21.80
C GLY A 177 -6.96 5.53 21.01
N ILE A 178 -5.77 5.43 21.64
CA ILE A 178 -4.47 5.67 20.95
C ILE A 178 -4.04 4.54 20.01
N GLY A 179 -4.79 3.44 19.95
CA GLY A 179 -4.48 2.31 19.05
C GLY A 179 -3.64 1.18 19.69
N MET A 180 -3.70 1.00 20.99
CA MET A 180 -2.99 -0.11 21.69
C MET A 180 -3.32 -1.48 21.10
N GLU A 181 -4.60 -1.71 20.71
CA GLU A 181 -5.01 -2.95 20.08
C GLU A 181 -4.36 -3.14 18.70
N VAL A 182 -4.18 -2.07 17.94
CA VAL A 182 -3.48 -2.10 16.65
C VAL A 182 -2.03 -2.53 16.84
N VAL A 183 -1.36 -2.01 17.85
CA VAL A 183 0.01 -2.42 18.21
C VAL A 183 0.07 -3.89 18.60
N ALA A 184 -0.86 -4.37 19.45
CA ALA A 184 -0.92 -5.76 19.88
C ALA A 184 -1.15 -6.73 18.71
N ARG A 185 -2.13 -6.43 17.84
CA ARG A 185 -2.40 -7.22 16.64
C ARG A 185 -1.20 -7.27 15.70
N ASN A 186 -0.54 -6.14 15.47
CA ASN A 186 0.65 -6.11 14.64
C ASN A 186 1.79 -6.95 15.22
N LEU A 187 2.04 -6.88 16.52
CA LEU A 187 3.01 -7.75 17.19
C LEU A 187 2.67 -9.23 17.01
N HIS A 188 1.40 -9.59 17.19
CA HIS A 188 0.96 -10.98 17.00
C HIS A 188 1.20 -11.45 15.57
N TYR A 189 0.75 -10.70 14.56
CA TYR A 189 0.90 -11.07 13.14
C TYR A 189 2.36 -11.17 12.69
N HIS A 190 3.26 -10.45 13.33
CA HIS A 190 4.68 -10.45 13.00
C HIS A 190 5.52 -11.33 13.93
N SER A 191 4.89 -12.04 14.83
CA SER A 191 5.54 -12.99 15.75
C SER A 191 5.59 -14.40 15.15
N LYS A 192 6.37 -15.26 15.80
CA LYS A 192 6.37 -16.71 15.53
C LYS A 192 5.02 -17.38 15.79
N ARG A 193 4.13 -16.70 16.52
CA ARG A 193 2.79 -17.19 16.91
C ARG A 193 1.67 -16.66 16.04
N ARG A 194 1.96 -16.07 14.88
CA ARG A 194 0.98 -15.45 13.99
C ARG A 194 -0.16 -16.37 13.56
N ASP A 195 0.07 -17.68 13.54
CA ASP A 195 -0.92 -18.69 13.15
C ASP A 195 -1.76 -19.19 14.36
N ALA A 196 -1.45 -18.72 15.57
CA ALA A 196 -2.22 -18.98 16.77
C ALA A 196 -3.37 -17.97 16.95
N PRO A 197 -4.40 -18.29 17.72
CA PRO A 197 -5.46 -17.32 18.04
C PRO A 197 -4.88 -16.09 18.76
N PHE A 198 -5.38 -14.92 18.38
CA PHE A 198 -5.08 -13.64 19.05
C PHE A 198 -6.06 -13.37 20.18
#